data_040d11863139104a2115404748182ab6
#
_entry.id   040d11863139104a2115404748182ab6
#
_cell.length_a   1.000
_cell.length_b   1.000
_cell.length_c   1.000
_cell.angle_alpha   90.00
_cell.angle_beta   90.00
_cell.angle_gamma   90.00
#
_symmetry.space_group_name_H-M   'P 1'
#
loop_
_entity.id
_entity.type
_entity.pdbx_description
1 polymer ?
#
loop_
_entity_poly.entity_id
_entity_poly.type
_entity_poly.pdbx_seq_one_letter_code
_entity_poly.pdbx_strand_id
1 'polypeptide(L)'
;MPGRDPRHIEAEYPIYPRKMWEPYKSRREEHGVQLYGALGIGRSDAQARLAQYKRNFEFFNAPVALFVAVDRKLGPGQWADLGGYIHTLMYLARGYGLDTCAQESWGRMYRLVGEFVNMPPEQMLFCAVAIGYGDHAHPANGFRSPRAEPSEFCKFFGFG
;
A
#
# COMPACT_ATOMS: atom_id res chain seq x y z
N MET A 1 15.34 -13.35 0.20
CA MET A 1 15.43 -14.61 -0.55
C MET A 1 15.72 -14.29 -2.00
N PRO A 2 16.95 -14.39 -2.47
CA PRO A 2 17.29 -14.10 -3.86
C PRO A 2 16.58 -15.09 -4.78
N GLY A 3 15.92 -14.61 -5.82
CA GLY A 3 15.36 -15.42 -6.91
C GLY A 3 13.87 -15.75 -6.87
N ARG A 4 13.12 -15.48 -5.79
CA ARG A 4 11.66 -15.62 -5.81
C ARG A 4 10.98 -14.31 -6.20
N ASP A 5 9.95 -14.40 -7.04
CA ASP A 5 9.07 -13.27 -7.32
C ASP A 5 8.37 -12.85 -6.01
N PRO A 6 8.59 -11.61 -5.53
CA PRO A 6 8.04 -11.16 -4.25
C PRO A 6 6.51 -11.17 -4.22
N ARG A 7 5.84 -11.21 -5.36
CA ARG A 7 4.37 -11.32 -5.43
C ARG A 7 3.85 -12.68 -4.96
N HIS A 8 4.71 -13.70 -4.95
CA HIS A 8 4.38 -15.05 -4.53
C HIS A 8 4.81 -15.38 -3.10
N ILE A 9 5.39 -14.42 -2.38
CA ILE A 9 5.72 -14.56 -0.96
C ILE A 9 4.48 -14.21 -0.16
N GLU A 10 4.01 -15.10 0.70
CA GLU A 10 2.87 -14.83 1.58
C GLU A 10 3.27 -13.87 2.70
N ALA A 11 2.40 -12.91 3.01
CA ALA A 11 2.50 -12.07 4.20
C ALA A 11 1.98 -12.84 5.43
N GLU A 12 2.24 -12.32 6.62
CA GLU A 12 1.74 -12.91 7.86
C GLU A 12 0.22 -12.78 8.02
N TYR A 13 -0.39 -11.90 7.26
CA TYR A 13 -1.84 -11.70 7.19
C TYR A 13 -2.29 -11.61 5.72
N PRO A 14 -3.56 -11.91 5.44
CA PRO A 14 -4.09 -11.78 4.08
C PRO A 14 -4.20 -10.31 3.67
N ILE A 15 -3.28 -9.81 2.85
CA ILE A 15 -3.34 -8.44 2.29
C ILE A 15 -4.59 -8.28 1.42
N TYR A 16 -4.95 -9.33 0.67
CA TYR A 16 -6.17 -9.39 -0.12
C TYR A 16 -6.93 -10.68 0.17
N PRO A 17 -8.27 -10.67 0.08
CA PRO A 17 -9.04 -11.90 0.14
C PRO A 17 -8.63 -12.83 -1.02
N ARG A 18 -8.64 -14.15 -0.77
CA ARG A 18 -8.27 -15.15 -1.77
C ARG A 18 -9.09 -15.05 -3.05
N LYS A 19 -10.34 -14.64 -2.93
CA LYS A 19 -11.26 -14.40 -4.05
C LYS A 19 -11.87 -13.01 -3.90
N MET A 20 -11.54 -12.14 -4.83
CA MET A 20 -12.15 -10.80 -4.91
C MET A 20 -13.56 -10.90 -5.52
N TRP A 21 -14.45 -10.03 -5.08
CA TRP A 21 -15.83 -9.92 -5.58
C TRP A 21 -16.15 -8.49 -6.04
N GLU A 22 -17.26 -8.33 -6.74
CA GLU A 22 -17.71 -7.01 -7.17
C GLU A 22 -18.28 -6.18 -6.01
N PRO A 23 -18.08 -4.85 -5.99
CA PRO A 23 -17.38 -4.03 -7.02
C PRO A 23 -15.86 -3.94 -6.83
N TYR A 24 -15.31 -4.56 -5.80
CA TYR A 24 -13.89 -4.41 -5.43
C TYR A 24 -12.94 -4.96 -6.48
N LYS A 25 -13.34 -6.03 -7.17
CA LYS A 25 -12.56 -6.63 -8.25
C LYS A 25 -12.40 -5.64 -9.41
N SER A 26 -13.50 -5.10 -9.91
CA SER A 26 -13.49 -4.13 -11.02
C SER A 26 -12.71 -2.87 -10.67
N ARG A 27 -12.90 -2.32 -9.48
CA ARG A 27 -12.19 -1.13 -9.00
C ARG A 27 -10.67 -1.34 -8.94
N ARG A 28 -10.23 -2.51 -8.47
CA ARG A 28 -8.82 -2.87 -8.44
C ARG A 28 -8.23 -3.02 -9.84
N GLU A 29 -8.96 -3.66 -10.75
CA GLU A 29 -8.53 -3.83 -12.14
C GLU A 29 -8.43 -2.48 -12.85
N GLU A 30 -9.41 -1.61 -12.69
CA GLU A 30 -9.42 -0.28 -13.26
C GLU A 30 -8.25 0.58 -12.74
N HIS A 31 -8.04 0.60 -11.42
CA HIS A 31 -6.88 1.29 -10.85
C HIS A 31 -5.56 0.78 -11.44
N GLY A 32 -5.41 -0.54 -11.60
CA GLY A 32 -4.23 -1.12 -12.21
C GLY A 32 -4.04 -0.69 -13.68
N VAL A 33 -5.13 -0.63 -14.46
CA VAL A 33 -5.09 -0.16 -15.85
C VAL A 33 -4.63 1.30 -15.92
N GLN A 34 -5.19 2.16 -15.07
CA GLN A 34 -4.85 3.58 -15.04
C GLN A 34 -3.40 3.80 -14.62
N LEU A 35 -2.93 3.15 -13.54
CA LEU A 35 -1.56 3.29 -13.07
C LEU A 35 -0.54 2.85 -14.11
N TYR A 36 -0.69 1.63 -14.63
CA TYR A 36 0.25 1.12 -15.62
C TYR A 36 0.15 1.86 -16.95
N GLY A 37 -1.05 2.34 -17.32
CA GLY A 37 -1.24 3.21 -18.48
C GLY A 37 -0.50 4.53 -18.33
N ALA A 38 -0.58 5.19 -17.17
CA ALA A 38 0.18 6.42 -16.88
C ALA A 38 1.70 6.20 -16.96
N LEU A 39 2.16 5.01 -16.59
CA LEU A 39 3.57 4.62 -16.67
C LEU A 39 4.01 4.15 -18.06
N GLY A 40 3.11 4.09 -19.06
CA GLY A 40 3.41 3.57 -20.38
C GLY A 40 3.68 2.04 -20.41
N ILE A 41 3.25 1.31 -19.37
CA ILE A 41 3.51 -0.12 -19.24
C ILE A 41 2.31 -0.92 -19.76
N GLY A 42 2.50 -1.65 -20.83
CA GLY A 42 1.47 -2.48 -21.45
C GLY A 42 0.97 -3.62 -20.56
N ARG A 43 -0.29 -4.04 -20.77
CA ARG A 43 -0.89 -5.14 -20.00
C ARG A 43 -0.14 -6.47 -20.16
N SER A 44 0.41 -6.73 -21.32
CA SER A 44 1.19 -7.93 -21.67
C SER A 44 2.66 -7.85 -21.23
N ASP A 45 3.16 -6.67 -20.87
CA ASP A 45 4.56 -6.50 -20.47
C ASP A 45 4.78 -6.92 -19.01
N ALA A 46 4.90 -8.22 -18.81
CA ALA A 46 5.10 -8.80 -17.48
C ALA A 46 6.43 -8.36 -16.85
N GLN A 47 7.46 -8.13 -17.66
CA GLN A 47 8.79 -7.74 -17.18
C GLN A 47 8.78 -6.30 -16.65
N ALA A 48 8.26 -5.34 -17.41
CA ALA A 48 8.14 -3.95 -16.96
C ALA A 48 7.22 -3.84 -15.74
N ARG A 49 6.12 -4.61 -15.70
CA ARG A 49 5.22 -4.66 -14.53
C ARG A 49 5.91 -5.20 -13.28
N LEU A 50 6.75 -6.22 -13.43
CA LEU A 50 7.55 -6.75 -12.32
C LEU A 50 8.61 -5.75 -11.86
N ALA A 51 9.30 -5.10 -12.80
CA ALA A 51 10.27 -4.05 -12.49
C ALA A 51 9.62 -2.90 -11.70
N GLN A 52 8.46 -2.41 -12.14
CA GLN A 52 7.71 -1.39 -11.42
C GLN A 52 7.27 -1.86 -10.02
N TYR A 53 6.82 -3.12 -9.89
CA TYR A 53 6.45 -3.67 -8.59
C TYR A 53 7.66 -3.73 -7.63
N LYS A 54 8.84 -4.09 -8.11
CA LYS A 54 10.06 -4.16 -7.30
C LYS A 54 10.48 -2.82 -6.72
N ARG A 55 10.12 -1.71 -7.36
CA ARG A 55 10.39 -0.36 -6.83
C ARG A 55 9.76 -0.10 -5.46
N ASN A 56 8.71 -0.85 -5.08
CA ASN A 56 8.21 -0.81 -3.70
C ASN A 56 9.30 -1.14 -2.68
N PHE A 57 10.20 -2.07 -2.99
CA PHE A 57 11.28 -2.52 -2.11
C PHE A 57 12.53 -1.62 -2.18
N GLU A 58 12.45 -0.57 -2.96
CA GLU A 58 13.41 0.54 -3.03
C GLU A 58 12.78 1.82 -2.45
N PHE A 59 11.60 1.71 -1.82
CA PHE A 59 10.80 2.83 -1.31
C PHE A 59 10.58 3.94 -2.34
N PHE A 60 10.58 3.60 -3.63
CA PHE A 60 10.55 4.56 -4.74
C PHE A 60 11.62 5.65 -4.64
N ASN A 61 12.81 5.33 -4.11
CA ASN A 61 13.93 6.22 -3.82
C ASN A 61 13.66 7.27 -2.72
N ALA A 62 12.66 7.08 -1.89
CA ALA A 62 12.43 7.94 -0.73
C ALA A 62 13.59 7.79 0.28
N PRO A 63 14.06 8.91 0.88
CA PRO A 63 15.21 8.89 1.79
C PRO A 63 14.87 8.31 3.17
N VAL A 64 13.58 8.23 3.54
CA VAL A 64 13.12 7.72 4.82
C VAL A 64 12.03 6.68 4.60
N ALA A 65 12.09 5.62 5.40
CA ALA A 65 11.04 4.62 5.47
C ALA A 65 10.70 4.30 6.93
N LEU A 66 9.42 4.13 7.20
CA LEU A 66 8.91 3.62 8.47
C LEU A 66 8.38 2.21 8.25
N PHE A 67 8.76 1.28 9.13
CA PHE A 67 8.07 0.00 9.24
C PHE A 67 7.03 0.08 10.35
N VAL A 68 5.80 -0.23 10.02
CA VAL A 68 4.66 -0.17 10.94
C VAL A 68 4.31 -1.59 11.36
N ALA A 69 4.35 -1.84 12.65
CA ALA A 69 4.05 -3.15 13.22
C ALA A 69 2.87 -3.06 14.21
N VAL A 70 2.24 -4.20 14.43
CA VAL A 70 1.12 -4.35 15.35
C VAL A 70 1.29 -5.64 16.15
N ASP A 71 0.83 -5.68 17.40
CA ASP A 71 0.82 -6.92 18.19
C ASP A 71 -0.05 -7.98 17.51
N ARG A 72 0.48 -9.20 17.38
CA ARG A 72 -0.16 -10.35 16.69
C ARG A 72 -1.51 -10.76 17.29
N LYS A 73 -1.74 -10.43 18.56
CA LYS A 73 -2.98 -10.78 19.29
C LYS A 73 -4.10 -9.78 19.03
N LEU A 74 -3.79 -8.62 18.44
CA LEU A 74 -4.77 -7.59 18.14
C LEU A 74 -5.60 -7.97 16.90
N GLY A 75 -6.87 -7.61 16.95
CA GLY A 75 -7.85 -7.96 15.93
C GLY A 75 -8.29 -6.77 15.07
N PRO A 76 -9.37 -6.94 14.28
CA PRO A 76 -9.83 -5.94 13.33
C PRO A 76 -10.09 -4.55 13.90
N GLY A 77 -10.52 -4.44 15.17
CA GLY A 77 -10.74 -3.14 15.82
C GLY A 77 -9.45 -2.33 15.90
N GLN A 78 -8.39 -2.92 16.42
CA GLN A 78 -7.08 -2.27 16.54
C GLN A 78 -6.38 -2.09 15.20
N TRP A 79 -6.70 -2.91 14.21
CA TRP A 79 -6.23 -2.69 12.84
C TRP A 79 -6.87 -1.46 12.20
N ALA A 80 -8.13 -1.15 12.56
CA ALA A 80 -8.77 0.10 12.17
C ALA A 80 -8.07 1.31 12.80
N ASP A 81 -7.70 1.22 14.09
CA ASP A 81 -6.93 2.26 14.79
C ASP A 81 -5.56 2.46 14.13
N LEU A 82 -4.88 1.36 13.77
CA LEU A 82 -3.60 1.40 13.06
C LEU A 82 -3.73 2.10 11.69
N GLY A 83 -4.79 1.81 10.94
CA GLY A 83 -5.11 2.51 9.70
C GLY A 83 -5.31 4.01 9.91
N GLY A 84 -6.02 4.40 10.97
CA GLY A 84 -6.19 5.79 11.40
C GLY A 84 -4.86 6.46 11.73
N TYR A 85 -4.00 5.77 12.48
CA TYR A 85 -2.65 6.25 12.80
C TYR A 85 -1.83 6.51 11.52
N ILE A 86 -1.77 5.54 10.62
CA ILE A 86 -1.02 5.67 9.35
C ILE A 86 -1.56 6.86 8.55
N HIS A 87 -2.89 6.97 8.41
CA HIS A 87 -3.51 8.07 7.69
C HIS A 87 -3.18 9.43 8.31
N THR A 88 -3.26 9.55 9.63
CA THR A 88 -2.92 10.77 10.36
C THR A 88 -1.45 11.15 10.16
N LEU A 89 -0.53 10.19 10.25
CA LEU A 89 0.89 10.40 9.98
C LEU A 89 1.12 10.94 8.57
N MET A 90 0.50 10.31 7.55
CA MET A 90 0.63 10.73 6.15
C MET A 90 0.04 12.14 5.94
N TYR A 91 -1.07 12.43 6.58
CA TYR A 91 -1.72 13.74 6.51
C TYR A 91 -0.86 14.84 7.15
N LEU A 92 -0.32 14.59 8.36
CA LEU A 92 0.58 15.53 9.03
C LEU A 92 1.87 15.74 8.24
N ALA A 93 2.48 14.69 7.69
CA ALA A 93 3.66 14.80 6.84
C ALA A 93 3.42 15.77 5.67
N ARG A 94 2.22 15.76 5.08
CA ARG A 94 1.83 16.70 4.04
C ARG A 94 1.83 18.15 4.52
N GLY A 95 1.45 18.41 5.77
CA GLY A 95 1.54 19.73 6.41
C GLY A 95 2.97 20.27 6.51
N TYR A 96 3.96 19.38 6.55
CA TYR A 96 5.40 19.72 6.51
C TYR A 96 5.99 19.70 5.10
N GLY A 97 5.17 19.63 4.06
CA GLY A 97 5.63 19.62 2.67
C GLY A 97 6.22 18.28 2.21
N LEU A 98 6.04 17.22 3.00
CA LEU A 98 6.50 15.88 2.66
C LEU A 98 5.41 15.08 1.95
N ASP A 99 5.84 14.21 1.03
CA ASP A 99 5.00 13.21 0.40
C ASP A 99 5.25 11.84 1.02
N THR A 100 4.23 11.00 1.00
CA THR A 100 4.27 9.67 1.63
C THR A 100 3.63 8.61 0.74
N CYS A 101 4.08 7.37 0.88
CA CYS A 101 3.49 6.22 0.22
C CYS A 101 3.42 5.03 1.17
N ALA A 102 2.22 4.65 1.58
CA ALA A 102 2.00 3.42 2.34
C ALA A 102 2.13 2.20 1.41
N GLN A 103 2.88 1.19 1.85
CA GLN A 103 3.31 0.06 1.03
C GLN A 103 3.09 -1.27 1.76
N GLU A 104 1.92 -1.88 1.57
CA GLU A 104 1.61 -3.22 2.09
C GLU A 104 2.50 -4.32 1.48
N SER A 105 3.13 -4.06 0.35
CA SER A 105 4.08 -4.99 -0.29
C SER A 105 5.16 -5.48 0.68
N TRP A 106 5.57 -4.62 1.62
CA TRP A 106 6.57 -4.96 2.62
C TRP A 106 6.11 -6.02 3.61
N GLY A 107 4.82 -6.18 3.84
CA GLY A 107 4.29 -7.29 4.65
C GLY A 107 4.75 -8.67 4.17
N ARG A 108 5.07 -8.80 2.87
CA ARG A 108 5.63 -10.02 2.29
C ARG A 108 7.10 -10.26 2.64
N MET A 109 7.79 -9.22 3.08
CA MET A 109 9.21 -9.25 3.47
C MET A 109 9.39 -9.30 5.00
N TYR A 110 8.35 -9.66 5.73
CA TYR A 110 8.29 -9.59 7.19
C TYR A 110 9.48 -10.25 7.91
N ARG A 111 9.99 -11.37 7.37
CA ARG A 111 11.15 -12.06 7.96
C ARG A 111 12.42 -11.22 7.83
N LEU A 112 12.67 -10.71 6.61
CA LEU A 112 13.83 -9.86 6.34
C LEU A 112 13.78 -8.57 7.16
N VAL A 113 12.61 -7.92 7.20
CA VAL A 113 12.41 -6.71 8.00
C VAL A 113 12.54 -7.02 9.48
N GLY A 114 11.92 -8.11 9.97
CA GLY A 114 11.99 -8.52 11.37
C GLY A 114 13.42 -8.74 11.85
N GLU A 115 14.24 -9.42 11.04
CA GLU A 115 15.67 -9.61 11.32
C GLU A 115 16.42 -8.27 11.30
N PHE A 116 16.17 -7.42 10.32
CA PHE A 116 16.86 -6.14 10.16
C PHE A 116 16.60 -5.15 11.31
N VAL A 117 15.34 -5.07 11.78
CA VAL A 117 14.96 -4.12 12.85
C VAL A 117 14.94 -4.76 14.25
N ASN A 118 15.33 -6.02 14.38
CA ASN A 118 15.22 -6.81 15.62
C ASN A 118 13.78 -6.76 16.18
N MET A 119 12.80 -7.03 15.33
CA MET A 119 11.38 -6.95 15.69
C MET A 119 11.04 -7.99 16.77
N PRO A 120 10.40 -7.57 17.87
CA PRO A 120 9.95 -8.51 18.90
C PRO A 120 9.00 -9.58 18.33
N PRO A 121 9.07 -10.83 18.79
CA PRO A 121 8.28 -11.93 18.23
C PRO A 121 6.76 -11.78 18.38
N GLU A 122 6.31 -10.98 19.32
CA GLU A 122 4.91 -10.62 19.51
C GLU A 122 4.40 -9.62 18.47
N GLN A 123 5.29 -8.94 17.76
CA GLN A 123 4.91 -7.99 16.73
C GLN A 123 4.85 -8.62 15.34
N MET A 124 3.95 -8.11 14.53
CA MET A 124 3.74 -8.47 13.13
C MET A 124 3.93 -7.23 12.26
N LEU A 125 4.71 -7.35 11.20
CA LEU A 125 4.85 -6.28 10.22
C LEU A 125 3.54 -6.07 9.46
N PHE A 126 2.96 -4.88 9.60
CA PHE A 126 1.75 -4.52 8.88
C PHE A 126 2.07 -3.95 7.50
N CYS A 127 2.83 -2.88 7.44
CA CYS A 127 3.24 -2.25 6.17
C CYS A 127 4.53 -1.44 6.37
N ALA A 128 4.99 -0.80 5.29
CA ALA A 128 5.95 0.28 5.39
C ALA A 128 5.33 1.59 4.85
N VAL A 129 5.92 2.72 5.23
CA VAL A 129 5.58 4.04 4.68
C VAL A 129 6.86 4.71 4.21
N ALA A 130 6.96 4.93 2.90
CA ALA A 130 8.02 5.75 2.32
C ALA A 130 7.71 7.23 2.55
N ILE A 131 8.73 8.02 2.87
CA ILE A 131 8.58 9.45 3.17
C ILE A 131 9.70 10.24 2.46
N GLY A 132 9.34 11.30 1.76
CA GLY A 132 10.29 12.14 1.04
C GLY A 132 9.62 13.29 0.32
N TYR A 133 10.33 13.87 -0.63
CA TYR A 133 9.78 14.87 -1.54
C TYR A 133 9.41 14.17 -2.84
N GLY A 134 8.11 14.21 -3.19
CA GLY A 134 7.58 13.54 -4.36
C GLY A 134 7.97 14.26 -5.66
N ASP A 135 8.31 13.47 -6.67
CA ASP A 135 8.43 13.97 -8.03
C ASP A 135 7.04 14.15 -8.65
N HIS A 136 6.49 15.35 -8.54
CA HIS A 136 5.15 15.68 -9.06
C HIS A 136 5.08 15.67 -10.60
N ALA A 137 6.21 15.70 -11.30
CA ALA A 137 6.26 15.54 -12.75
C ALA A 137 6.24 14.07 -13.19
N HIS A 138 6.51 13.14 -12.28
CA HIS A 138 6.50 11.72 -12.61
C HIS A 138 5.09 11.24 -12.97
N PRO A 139 4.90 10.49 -14.07
CA PRO A 139 3.58 10.09 -14.57
C PRO A 139 2.71 9.33 -13.55
N ALA A 140 3.31 8.54 -12.68
CA ALA A 140 2.58 7.84 -11.60
C ALA A 140 1.90 8.80 -10.61
N ASN A 141 2.38 10.03 -10.48
CA ASN A 141 1.82 11.05 -9.59
C ASN A 141 0.83 11.97 -10.30
N GLY A 142 0.74 11.88 -11.64
CA GLY A 142 -0.11 12.73 -12.48
C GLY A 142 -1.57 12.30 -12.55
N PHE A 143 -1.91 11.08 -12.13
CA PHE A 143 -3.29 10.62 -12.14
C PHE A 143 -3.87 10.50 -10.73
N ARG A 144 -5.19 10.59 -10.63
CA ARG A 144 -5.92 10.36 -9.38
C ARG A 144 -6.82 9.14 -9.54
N SER A 145 -6.66 8.16 -8.67
CA SER A 145 -7.55 6.99 -8.68
C SER A 145 -8.99 7.42 -8.35
N PRO A 146 -9.99 6.90 -9.09
CA PRO A 146 -11.38 7.22 -8.84
C PRO A 146 -11.81 6.79 -7.43
N ARG A 147 -12.80 7.45 -6.92
CA ARG A 147 -13.48 7.13 -5.65
C ARG A 147 -14.94 6.86 -5.94
N ALA A 148 -15.53 5.96 -5.17
CA ALA A 148 -16.96 5.73 -5.20
C ALA A 148 -17.70 7.00 -4.76
N GLU A 149 -18.81 7.29 -5.40
CA GLU A 149 -19.67 8.38 -4.96
C GLU A 149 -20.30 8.06 -3.60
N PRO A 150 -20.46 9.05 -2.70
CA PRO A 150 -21.04 8.80 -1.38
C PRO A 150 -22.37 8.05 -1.42
N SER A 151 -23.20 8.29 -2.43
CA SER A 151 -24.48 7.60 -2.62
C SER A 151 -24.35 6.09 -2.85
N GLU A 152 -23.18 5.60 -3.28
CA GLU A 152 -22.95 4.17 -3.49
C GLU A 152 -22.75 3.39 -2.18
N PHE A 153 -22.34 4.04 -1.11
CA PHE A 153 -21.98 3.38 0.16
C PHE A 153 -22.56 4.06 1.41
N CYS A 154 -23.10 5.27 1.28
CA CYS A 154 -23.77 5.98 2.38
C CYS A 154 -25.28 6.04 2.17
N LYS A 155 -26.02 5.90 3.27
CA LYS A 155 -27.43 6.22 3.34
C LYS A 155 -27.62 7.34 4.36
N PHE A 156 -28.32 8.38 3.97
CA PHE A 156 -28.59 9.54 4.82
C PHE A 156 -30.01 9.44 5.38
N PHE A 157 -30.15 9.65 6.68
CA PHE A 157 -31.43 9.65 7.38
C PHE A 157 -31.58 10.96 8.15
N GLY A 158 -32.79 11.49 8.25
CA GLY A 158 -33.08 12.71 9.01
C GLY A 158 -32.65 14.02 8.34
N PHE A 159 -32.36 13.99 7.07
CA PHE A 159 -32.08 15.16 6.22
C PHE A 159 -33.30 15.32 5.30
N GLY A 160 -34.34 16.06 5.78
CA GLY A 160 -35.51 16.42 5.02
C GLY A 160 -35.55 17.91 4.76
#